data_c994cc90ce53ad3087b579ae55c440bd
#
_entry.id   c994cc90ce53ad3087b579ae55c440bd
#
_cell.length_a   1.000
_cell.length_b   1.000
_cell.length_c   1.000
_cell.angle_alpha   90.00
_cell.angle_beta   90.00
_cell.angle_gamma   90.00
#
_symmetry.space_group_name_H-M   'P 1'
#
loop_
_entity.id
_entity.type
_entity.pdbx_description
1 polymer ?
#
loop_
_entity_poly.entity_id
_entity_poly.type
_entity_poly.pdbx_seq_one_letter_code
_entity_poly.pdbx_strand_id
1 'polypeptide(L)'
;MSVRVTIETASKADAELIAQRLPVKASAESWRGFGVIRVAARSREETNSFIEAVSRSFQENKLRWARVRYDDEERVFKANGHPTAG
;
A
#
# COMPACT_ATOMS: atom_id res chain seq x y z
N MET A 1 -17.91 -6.18 -10.38
CA MET A 1 -17.24 -4.95 -10.49
C MET A 1 -15.96 -4.95 -9.73
N SER A 2 -14.94 -4.33 -10.24
CA SER A 2 -13.67 -4.29 -9.53
C SER A 2 -13.24 -2.85 -9.31
N VAL A 3 -12.50 -2.65 -8.24
CA VAL A 3 -11.98 -1.36 -7.86
C VAL A 3 -10.48 -1.39 -8.08
N ARG A 4 -9.96 -0.42 -8.81
CA ARG A 4 -8.52 -0.33 -9.01
C ARG A 4 -7.88 0.26 -7.76
N VAL A 5 -6.88 -0.43 -7.27
CA VAL A 5 -6.15 0.02 -6.10
C VAL A 5 -4.70 0.21 -6.51
N THR A 6 -4.17 1.39 -6.27
CA THR A 6 -2.77 1.69 -6.56
C THR A 6 -2.07 1.97 -5.24
N ILE A 7 -0.99 1.27 -4.97
CA ILE A 7 -0.20 1.47 -3.77
C ILE A 7 1.15 2.03 -4.19
N GLU A 8 1.48 3.20 -3.69
CA GLU A 8 2.76 3.86 -3.98
C GLU A 8 3.60 3.87 -2.72
N THR A 9 4.89 3.67 -2.86
CA THR A 9 5.80 3.65 -1.72
C THR A 9 7.07 4.43 -2.03
N ALA A 10 7.91 4.61 -1.02
CA ALA A 10 9.14 5.35 -1.17
C ALA A 10 10.13 4.69 -2.11
N SER A 11 10.07 3.36 -2.24
CA SER A 11 11.00 2.64 -3.10
C SER A 11 10.38 1.32 -3.55
N LYS A 12 10.95 0.73 -4.58
CA LYS A 12 10.50 -0.57 -5.04
C LYS A 12 10.66 -1.63 -3.95
N ALA A 13 11.72 -1.55 -3.16
CA ALA A 13 11.95 -2.51 -2.09
C ALA A 13 10.82 -2.47 -1.07
N ASP A 14 10.35 -1.28 -0.71
CA ASP A 14 9.22 -1.14 0.19
C ASP A 14 7.97 -1.74 -0.44
N ALA A 15 7.75 -1.48 -1.72
CA ALA A 15 6.59 -2.02 -2.42
C ALA A 15 6.63 -3.55 -2.44
N GLU A 16 7.80 -4.13 -2.61
CA GLU A 16 7.92 -5.59 -2.61
C GLU A 16 7.52 -6.19 -1.26
N LEU A 17 7.87 -5.53 -0.17
CA LEU A 17 7.48 -6.01 1.15
C LEU A 17 5.97 -5.99 1.30
N ILE A 18 5.34 -4.94 0.82
CA ILE A 18 3.88 -4.85 0.87
C ILE A 18 3.25 -5.90 -0.05
N ALA A 19 3.78 -6.08 -1.24
CA ALA A 19 3.23 -7.03 -2.20
C ALA A 19 3.19 -8.44 -1.61
N GLN A 20 4.18 -8.79 -0.83
CA GLN A 20 4.23 -10.12 -0.21
C GLN A 20 3.13 -10.31 0.83
N ARG A 21 2.60 -9.24 1.37
CA ARG A 21 1.56 -9.31 2.38
C ARG A 21 0.15 -9.22 1.82
N LEU A 22 0.03 -8.86 0.56
CA LEU A 22 -1.30 -8.73 -0.03
C LEU A 22 -1.93 -10.11 -0.20
N PRO A 23 -3.25 -10.22 -0.04
CA PRO A 23 -3.94 -11.50 -0.17
C PRO A 23 -4.12 -11.95 -1.63
N VAL A 24 -3.49 -11.24 -2.56
CA VAL A 24 -3.56 -11.57 -3.98
C VAL A 24 -2.15 -11.52 -4.54
N LYS A 25 -1.95 -12.14 -5.69
CA LYS A 25 -0.68 -12.08 -6.36
C LYS A 25 -0.49 -10.67 -6.89
N ALA A 26 0.60 -10.05 -6.52
CA ALA A 26 0.88 -8.69 -6.95
C ALA A 26 2.38 -8.52 -7.14
N SER A 27 2.74 -7.66 -8.07
CA SER A 27 4.15 -7.37 -8.35
C SER A 27 4.41 -5.90 -8.06
N ALA A 28 5.58 -5.62 -7.54
CA ALA A 28 6.02 -4.25 -7.33
C ALA A 28 6.79 -3.78 -8.55
N GLU A 29 6.53 -2.55 -8.96
CA GLU A 29 7.20 -1.93 -10.07
C GLU A 29 7.90 -0.68 -9.60
N SER A 30 8.89 -0.24 -10.36
CA SER A 30 9.59 1.00 -10.07
C SER A 30 9.12 2.07 -11.04
N TRP A 31 8.83 3.25 -10.51
CA TRP A 31 8.43 4.37 -11.35
C TRP A 31 9.08 5.63 -10.79
N ARG A 32 10.04 6.17 -11.51
CA ARG A 32 10.77 7.37 -11.10
C ARG A 32 11.35 7.27 -9.69
N GLY A 33 11.87 6.08 -9.37
CA GLY A 33 12.45 5.87 -8.04
C GLY A 33 11.47 5.46 -6.97
N PHE A 34 10.18 5.53 -7.26
CA PHE A 34 9.16 5.10 -6.31
C PHE A 34 8.74 3.66 -6.58
N GLY A 35 8.18 3.02 -5.60
CA GLY A 35 7.58 1.70 -5.78
C GLY A 35 6.10 1.83 -6.05
N VAL A 36 5.56 1.00 -6.92
CA VAL A 36 4.15 1.02 -7.28
C VAL A 36 3.62 -0.40 -7.37
N ILE A 37 2.45 -0.62 -6.79
CA ILE A 37 1.73 -1.87 -6.92
C ILE A 37 0.35 -1.53 -7.46
N ARG A 38 -0.08 -2.23 -8.52
CA ARG A 38 -1.41 -2.04 -9.08
C ARG A 38 -2.16 -3.33 -8.95
N VAL A 39 -3.26 -3.32 -8.23
CA VAL A 39 -4.09 -4.49 -8.03
C VAL A 39 -5.55 -4.11 -8.19
N ALA A 40 -6.41 -5.10 -8.36
CA ALA A 40 -7.83 -4.87 -8.44
C ALA A 40 -8.50 -5.57 -7.27
N ALA A 41 -9.37 -4.86 -6.58
CA ALA A 41 -10.17 -5.43 -5.51
C ALA A 41 -11.55 -5.75 -6.07
N ARG A 42 -12.09 -6.89 -5.70
CA ARG A 42 -13.40 -7.30 -6.18
C ARG A 42 -14.53 -6.74 -5.33
N SER A 43 -14.19 -6.19 -4.19
CA SER A 43 -15.19 -5.65 -3.27
C SER A 43 -14.54 -4.65 -2.35
N ARG A 44 -15.37 -3.93 -1.63
CA ARG A 44 -14.88 -3.00 -0.62
C ARG A 44 -14.15 -3.74 0.49
N GLU A 45 -14.61 -4.94 0.82
CA GLU A 45 -13.95 -5.74 1.83
C GLU A 45 -12.54 -6.12 1.40
N GLU A 46 -12.36 -6.44 0.13
CA GLU A 46 -11.03 -6.76 -0.38
C GLU A 46 -10.14 -5.53 -0.37
N THR A 47 -10.68 -4.37 -0.71
CA THR A 47 -9.94 -3.11 -0.61
C THR A 47 -9.47 -2.88 0.82
N ASN A 48 -10.34 -3.12 1.80
CA ASN A 48 -9.97 -2.96 3.21
C ASN A 48 -8.89 -3.95 3.60
N SER A 49 -8.91 -5.17 3.04
CA SER A 49 -7.87 -6.15 3.30
C SER A 49 -6.52 -5.67 2.76
N PHE A 50 -6.51 -5.01 1.62
CA PHE A 50 -5.27 -4.45 1.07
C PHE A 50 -4.75 -3.34 1.98
N ILE A 51 -5.63 -2.47 2.46
CA ILE A 51 -5.24 -1.39 3.36
C ILE A 51 -4.66 -1.97 4.65
N GLU A 52 -5.28 -3.04 5.16
CA GLU A 52 -4.79 -3.69 6.36
C GLU A 52 -3.42 -4.32 6.13
N ALA A 53 -3.20 -4.89 4.96
CA ALA A 53 -1.90 -5.47 4.62
C ALA A 53 -0.82 -4.39 4.61
N VAL A 54 -1.13 -3.20 4.10
CA VAL A 54 -0.19 -2.09 4.11
C VAL A 54 0.10 -1.67 5.56
N SER A 55 -0.93 -1.57 6.37
CA SER A 55 -0.78 -1.20 7.77
C SER A 55 0.12 -2.20 8.50
N ARG A 56 -0.11 -3.49 8.29
CA ARG A 56 0.71 -4.52 8.93
C ARG A 56 2.15 -4.46 8.45
N SER A 57 2.36 -4.16 7.18
CA SER A 57 3.71 -4.04 6.63
C SER A 57 4.46 -2.93 7.35
N PHE A 58 3.78 -1.85 7.70
CA PHE A 58 4.40 -0.76 8.44
C PHE A 58 4.72 -1.16 9.88
N GLN A 59 3.91 -2.01 10.47
CA GLN A 59 4.16 -2.48 11.83
C GLN A 59 5.34 -3.43 11.90
N GLU A 60 5.54 -4.21 10.84
CA GLU A 60 6.56 -5.24 10.83
C GLU A 60 7.88 -4.82 10.21
N ASN A 61 7.87 -3.77 9.41
CA ASN A 61 9.05 -3.32 8.68
C ASN A 61 9.21 -1.81 8.83
N LYS A 62 10.42 -1.34 8.60
CA LYS A 62 10.69 0.08 8.68
C LYS A 62 10.49 0.71 7.31
N LEU A 63 9.25 0.86 6.92
CA LEU A 63 8.92 1.51 5.66
C LEU A 63 8.86 3.02 5.86
N ARG A 64 9.10 3.78 4.81
CA ARG A 64 9.11 5.24 4.93
C ARG A 64 7.71 5.80 4.82
N TRP A 65 7.02 5.47 3.75
CA TRP A 65 5.65 5.93 3.55
C TRP A 65 5.00 5.06 2.49
N ALA A 66 3.67 5.08 2.48
CA ALA A 66 2.91 4.42 1.43
C ALA A 66 1.62 5.18 1.25
N ARG A 67 1.11 5.17 0.03
CA ARG A 67 -0.15 5.82 -0.31
C ARG A 67 -1.00 4.79 -1.03
N VAL A 68 -2.19 4.57 -0.52
CA VAL A 68 -3.15 3.66 -1.13
C VAL A 68 -4.26 4.49 -1.74
N ARG A 69 -4.44 4.36 -3.04
CA ARG A 69 -5.45 5.15 -3.78
C ARG A 69 -6.47 4.19 -4.39
N TYR A 70 -7.74 4.46 -4.18
CA TYR A 70 -8.82 3.66 -4.71
C TYR A 70 -10.06 4.51 -4.85
N ASP A 71 -10.75 4.38 -5.99
CA ASP A 71 -11.88 5.25 -6.30
C ASP A 71 -11.46 6.70 -6.15
N ASP A 72 -12.19 7.45 -5.36
CA ASP A 72 -11.87 8.85 -5.11
C ASP A 72 -11.21 9.02 -3.75
N GLU A 73 -10.75 7.93 -3.13
CA GLU A 73 -10.21 7.99 -1.78
C GLU A 73 -8.73 7.69 -1.76
N GLU A 74 -8.08 8.12 -0.71
CA GLU A 74 -6.65 7.96 -0.56
C GLU A 74 -6.33 7.78 0.92
N ARG A 75 -5.43 6.83 1.21
CA ARG A 75 -4.94 6.64 2.56
C ARG A 75 -3.43 6.75 2.52
N VAL A 76 -2.87 7.53 3.45
CA VAL A 76 -1.42 7.72 3.52
C VAL A 76 -0.91 7.15 4.84
N PHE A 77 0.15 6.35 4.75
CA PHE A 77 0.81 5.77 5.91
C PHE A 77 2.23 6.33 5.97
N LYS A 78 2.67 6.72 7.14
CA LYS A 78 4.02 7.27 7.32
C LYS A 78 4.75 6.49 8.39
N ALA A 79 6.04 6.44 8.24
CA ALA A 79 6.85 5.66 9.11
C ALA A 79 6.74 6.05 10.54
N ASN A 80 6.74 7.18 10.94
CA ASN A 80 6.75 7.53 12.24
C ASN A 80 5.57 7.76 12.75
N GLY A 81 4.73 7.35 12.17
CA GLY A 81 3.55 7.43 12.50
C GLY A 81 3.11 8.14 13.60
N HIS A 82 3.65 8.67 14.28
CA HIS A 82 3.19 9.26 15.25
C HIS A 82 2.84 10.41 15.04
N PRO A 83 1.90 10.58 15.20
CA PRO A 83 1.27 11.63 14.85
C PRO A 83 1.66 12.61 15.65
N THR A 84 1.95 12.70 15.99
CA THR A 84 2.16 13.62 16.45
C THR A 84 1.49 14.33 16.72
N ALA A 85 1.03 14.39 16.59
CA ALA A 85 0.40 15.07 16.70
C ALA A 85 0.22 15.48 17.16
N GLY A 86 0.31 15.50 17.05
CA GLY A 86 0.21 16.08 17.50
C GLY A 86 0.28 15.83 17.42
#